data_22ceda25c2a457f9cd8977997a17dff6
#
_entry.id   22ceda25c2a457f9cd8977997a17dff6
#
_cell.length_a   1.000
_cell.length_b   1.000
_cell.length_c   1.000
_cell.angle_alpha   90.00
_cell.angle_beta   90.00
_cell.angle_gamma   90.00
#
_symmetry.space_group_name_H-M   'P 1'
#
loop_
_entity.id
_entity.type
_entity.pdbx_description
1 polymer ?
#
loop_
_entity_poly.entity_id
_entity_poly.type
_entity_poly.pdbx_seq_one_letter_code
_entity_poly.pdbx_strand_id
1 'polypeptide(L)'
;MRLRDVRARQRVEHRGRAGEAPHDRRDGCGGLDVTVVLTGDDLALEQLVRVARGGETVEISPDAVARMEMTRAVVERVLERDLMVYGLTTGVGARKRVRVHADEAEEFNRRLILNHRVGQGDLASDEVVRGTLLRLANGFAKGMSGVRPELAELVIRALNEGPLPRVRTL
;
A
#
# COMPACT_ATOMS: atom_id res chain seq x y z
N MET A 1 37.75 37.68 13.70
CA MET A 1 38.04 36.52 14.51
C MET A 1 37.62 35.30 13.72
N ARG A 2 38.57 34.43 13.37
CA ARG A 2 38.48 33.50 12.23
C ARG A 2 37.79 32.20 12.61
N LEU A 3 36.75 31.81 11.84
CA LEU A 3 36.15 30.47 11.81
C LEU A 3 37.13 29.51 11.11
N ARG A 4 37.94 28.81 11.88
CA ARG A 4 38.68 27.62 11.45
C ARG A 4 38.80 26.67 12.65
N ASP A 5 38.68 25.36 12.35
CA ASP A 5 38.95 24.21 13.22
C ASP A 5 37.78 23.70 14.09
N VAL A 6 36.81 23.01 13.42
CA VAL A 6 36.19 21.80 13.98
C VAL A 6 36.04 20.75 12.87
N ARG A 7 37.17 20.20 12.44
CA ARG A 7 37.22 18.95 11.67
C ARG A 7 38.28 18.08 12.28
N ALA A 8 37.91 17.28 13.26
CA ALA A 8 38.65 16.05 13.57
C ALA A 8 37.84 15.19 14.57
N ARG A 9 37.74 13.91 14.22
CA ARG A 9 37.46 12.77 15.09
C ARG A 9 35.99 12.45 15.36
N GLN A 10 35.42 11.68 14.42
CA GLN A 10 34.69 10.46 14.78
C GLN A 10 34.86 9.44 13.64
N ARG A 11 35.96 8.67 13.71
CA ARG A 11 36.06 7.35 13.10
C ARG A 11 35.24 6.41 13.97
N VAL A 12 34.03 6.10 13.57
CA VAL A 12 33.29 4.98 14.13
C VAL A 12 33.71 3.75 13.34
N GLU A 13 34.42 2.84 14.01
CA GLU A 13 34.78 1.53 13.53
C GLU A 13 33.48 0.73 13.25
N HIS A 14 33.15 0.53 11.97
CA HIS A 14 32.22 -0.50 11.57
C HIS A 14 32.90 -1.86 11.71
N ARG A 15 32.75 -2.50 12.88
CA ARG A 15 32.97 -3.94 13.02
C ARG A 15 31.87 -4.63 12.20
N GLY A 16 32.32 -5.33 11.16
CA GLY A 16 31.50 -6.19 10.32
C GLY A 16 30.75 -7.22 11.17
N ARG A 17 29.42 -7.23 11.05
CA ARG A 17 28.62 -8.41 11.32
C ARG A 17 28.49 -9.19 10.03
N ALA A 18 28.99 -10.41 10.10
CA ALA A 18 28.92 -11.43 9.07
C ALA A 18 27.51 -11.56 8.51
N GLY A 19 27.43 -11.71 7.19
CA GLY A 19 26.20 -11.88 6.45
C GLY A 19 25.42 -13.10 6.94
N GLU A 20 24.19 -12.88 7.32
CA GLU A 20 23.15 -13.91 7.27
C GLU A 20 22.72 -14.05 5.81
N ALA A 21 23.00 -15.21 5.27
CA ALA A 21 22.55 -15.62 3.94
C ALA A 21 21.02 -15.61 3.88
N PRO A 22 20.43 -15.30 2.71
CA PRO A 22 18.98 -15.39 2.54
C PRO A 22 18.55 -16.83 2.77
N HIS A 23 17.66 -17.04 3.74
CA HIS A 23 17.00 -18.31 3.96
C HIS A 23 16.15 -18.65 2.73
N ASP A 24 16.75 -19.44 1.84
CA ASP A 24 16.02 -20.18 0.80
C ASP A 24 15.19 -21.28 1.50
N ARG A 25 13.98 -20.96 1.88
CA ARG A 25 13.00 -21.95 2.31
C ARG A 25 12.04 -22.26 1.16
N ARG A 26 12.58 -22.89 0.15
CA ARG A 26 11.79 -23.70 -0.77
C ARG A 26 11.90 -25.16 -0.35
N ASP A 27 11.39 -25.48 0.82
CA ASP A 27 11.15 -26.87 1.17
C ASP A 27 9.74 -27.22 0.74
N GLY A 28 9.69 -28.10 -0.27
CA GLY A 28 8.47 -28.61 -0.85
C GLY A 28 7.58 -29.30 0.17
N CYS A 29 6.46 -28.68 0.45
CA CYS A 29 5.28 -29.39 0.90
C CYS A 29 4.27 -29.23 -0.22
N GLY A 30 3.92 -30.32 -0.91
CA GLY A 30 2.86 -30.39 -1.92
C GLY A 30 1.51 -30.05 -1.30
N GLY A 31 1.31 -28.78 -0.97
CA GLY A 31 0.04 -28.19 -0.60
C GLY A 31 -0.70 -27.83 -1.87
N LEU A 32 -1.95 -28.22 -1.99
CA LEU A 32 -2.90 -27.66 -2.94
C LEU A 32 -2.70 -26.14 -2.93
N ASP A 33 -2.47 -25.53 -4.10
CA ASP A 33 -2.41 -24.09 -4.27
C ASP A 33 -3.78 -23.51 -3.88
N VAL A 34 -3.94 -23.24 -2.58
CA VAL A 34 -5.18 -22.66 -2.06
C VAL A 34 -5.08 -21.16 -2.26
N THR A 35 -5.76 -20.66 -3.27
CA THR A 35 -5.86 -19.23 -3.54
C THR A 35 -6.94 -18.60 -2.66
N VAL A 36 -6.59 -17.53 -1.95
CA VAL A 36 -7.55 -16.73 -1.19
C VAL A 36 -8.25 -15.76 -2.15
N VAL A 37 -9.54 -15.93 -2.35
CA VAL A 37 -10.36 -15.06 -3.21
C VAL A 37 -10.98 -13.95 -2.37
N LEU A 38 -10.68 -12.70 -2.70
CA LEU A 38 -11.19 -11.52 -2.01
C LEU A 38 -12.55 -11.11 -2.59
N THR A 39 -13.56 -11.16 -1.75
CA THR A 39 -14.91 -10.66 -2.07
C THR A 39 -15.18 -9.27 -1.51
N GLY A 40 -14.40 -8.86 -0.50
CA GLY A 40 -14.55 -7.61 0.23
C GLY A 40 -15.17 -7.78 1.63
N ASP A 41 -15.97 -8.82 1.88
CA ASP A 41 -16.79 -8.92 3.09
C ASP A 41 -16.42 -10.10 4.00
N ASP A 42 -15.85 -11.17 3.47
CA ASP A 42 -15.72 -12.47 4.13
C ASP A 42 -14.27 -12.90 4.41
N LEU A 43 -13.32 -11.99 4.40
CA LEU A 43 -11.93 -12.30 4.73
C LEU A 43 -11.81 -12.76 6.20
N ALA A 44 -11.60 -14.05 6.39
CA ALA A 44 -11.40 -14.65 7.70
C ALA A 44 -9.96 -14.43 8.22
N LEU A 45 -9.80 -14.46 9.54
CA LEU A 45 -8.49 -14.30 10.17
C LEU A 45 -7.51 -15.40 9.76
N GLU A 46 -8.00 -16.62 9.61
CA GLU A 46 -7.22 -17.79 9.18
C GLU A 46 -6.65 -17.59 7.77
N GLN A 47 -7.44 -17.02 6.85
CA GLN A 47 -6.98 -16.68 5.50
C GLN A 47 -5.91 -15.59 5.54
N LEU A 48 -6.11 -14.57 6.37
CA LEU A 48 -5.09 -13.51 6.56
C LEU A 48 -3.77 -14.11 7.05
N VAL A 49 -3.80 -15.02 8.03
CA VAL A 49 -2.60 -15.67 8.57
C VAL A 49 -1.91 -16.53 7.51
N ARG A 50 -2.65 -17.29 6.71
CA ARG A 50 -2.10 -18.13 5.64
C ARG A 50 -1.40 -17.27 4.56
N VAL A 51 -2.01 -16.17 4.14
CA VAL A 51 -1.37 -15.25 3.18
C VAL A 51 -0.16 -14.55 3.79
N ALA A 52 -0.30 -14.03 5.01
CA ALA A 52 0.75 -13.23 5.65
C ALA A 52 1.99 -14.04 6.00
N ARG A 53 1.82 -15.27 6.52
CA ARG A 53 2.89 -16.17 6.97
C ARG A 53 3.21 -17.29 6.00
N GLY A 54 2.18 -17.88 5.40
CA GLY A 54 2.29 -19.02 4.50
C GLY A 54 2.60 -18.62 3.05
N GLY A 55 2.40 -17.36 2.69
CA GLY A 55 2.63 -16.90 1.32
C GLY A 55 1.58 -17.38 0.31
N GLU A 56 0.39 -17.81 0.78
CA GLU A 56 -0.69 -18.19 -0.13
C GLU A 56 -1.01 -17.08 -1.13
N THR A 57 -1.37 -17.49 -2.34
CA THR A 57 -1.76 -16.60 -3.42
C THR A 57 -3.12 -15.96 -3.18
N VAL A 58 -3.32 -14.79 -3.77
CA VAL A 58 -4.53 -13.98 -3.59
C VAL A 58 -5.10 -13.61 -4.95
N GLU A 59 -6.41 -13.67 -5.07
CA GLU A 59 -7.16 -13.21 -6.23
C GLU A 59 -8.34 -12.33 -5.79
N ILE A 60 -8.83 -11.47 -6.69
CA ILE A 60 -10.05 -10.71 -6.47
C ILE A 60 -11.21 -11.35 -7.24
N SER A 61 -12.37 -11.45 -6.62
CA SER A 61 -13.54 -12.02 -7.27
C SER A 61 -14.04 -11.13 -8.41
N PRO A 62 -14.56 -11.71 -9.51
CA PRO A 62 -15.15 -10.92 -10.61
C PRO A 62 -16.28 -10.00 -10.14
N ASP A 63 -17.10 -10.44 -9.19
CA ASP A 63 -18.17 -9.62 -8.63
C ASP A 63 -17.64 -8.42 -7.85
N ALA A 64 -16.51 -8.57 -7.17
CA ALA A 64 -15.84 -7.44 -6.48
C ALA A 64 -15.30 -6.43 -7.50
N VAL A 65 -14.70 -6.90 -8.58
CA VAL A 65 -14.24 -6.04 -9.69
C VAL A 65 -15.42 -5.25 -10.27
N ALA A 66 -16.53 -5.93 -10.59
CA ALA A 66 -17.73 -5.26 -11.13
C ALA A 66 -18.28 -4.20 -10.17
N ARG A 67 -18.29 -4.45 -8.85
CA ARG A 67 -18.69 -3.44 -7.84
C ARG A 67 -17.73 -2.24 -7.83
N MET A 68 -16.43 -2.49 -7.93
CA MET A 68 -15.43 -1.42 -8.01
C MET A 68 -15.62 -0.55 -9.24
N GLU A 69 -15.87 -1.15 -10.41
CA GLU A 69 -16.16 -0.44 -11.66
C GLU A 69 -17.40 0.44 -11.56
N MET A 70 -18.49 -0.09 -10.99
CA MET A 70 -19.71 0.69 -10.77
C MET A 70 -19.46 1.92 -9.90
N THR A 71 -18.67 1.76 -8.83
CA THR A 71 -18.36 2.86 -7.92
C THR A 71 -17.37 3.84 -8.56
N ARG A 72 -16.44 3.35 -9.34
CA ARG A 72 -15.54 4.18 -10.13
C ARG A 72 -16.30 5.05 -11.12
N ALA A 73 -17.29 4.52 -11.82
CA ALA A 73 -18.14 5.29 -12.70
C ALA A 73 -18.90 6.43 -11.98
N VAL A 74 -19.20 6.28 -10.68
CA VAL A 74 -19.76 7.39 -9.89
C VAL A 74 -18.72 8.51 -9.72
N VAL A 75 -17.47 8.15 -9.40
CA VAL A 75 -16.38 9.14 -9.28
C VAL A 75 -16.18 9.91 -10.58
N GLU A 76 -16.19 9.23 -11.72
CA GLU A 76 -16.03 9.85 -13.03
C GLU A 76 -17.15 10.83 -13.34
N ARG A 77 -18.40 10.46 -13.06
CA ARG A 77 -19.54 11.39 -13.19
C ARG A 77 -19.41 12.61 -12.27
N VAL A 78 -18.85 12.46 -11.08
CA VAL A 78 -18.59 13.58 -10.16
C VAL A 78 -17.56 14.54 -10.76
N LEU A 79 -16.50 14.01 -11.36
CA LEU A 79 -15.45 14.79 -12.02
C LEU A 79 -16.00 15.52 -13.26
N GLU A 80 -16.77 14.84 -14.11
CA GLU A 80 -17.41 15.41 -15.31
C GLU A 80 -18.38 16.56 -14.97
N ARG A 81 -19.09 16.44 -13.84
CA ARG A 81 -20.04 17.46 -13.37
C ARG A 81 -19.40 18.55 -12.53
N ASP A 82 -18.10 18.50 -12.33
CA ASP A 82 -17.33 19.42 -11.50
C ASP A 82 -17.92 19.63 -10.09
N LEU A 83 -18.43 18.56 -9.48
CA LEU A 83 -19.03 18.63 -8.14
C LEU A 83 -17.93 18.73 -7.07
N MET A 84 -18.20 19.49 -6.02
CA MET A 84 -17.29 19.58 -4.87
C MET A 84 -17.42 18.33 -3.99
N VAL A 85 -16.40 17.47 -4.03
CA VAL A 85 -16.32 16.27 -3.20
C VAL A 85 -15.00 16.27 -2.43
N TYR A 86 -15.08 16.11 -1.11
CA TYR A 86 -13.93 16.11 -0.21
C TYR A 86 -12.87 15.08 -0.62
N GLY A 87 -11.63 15.55 -0.78
CA GLY A 87 -10.49 14.70 -1.12
C GLY A 87 -10.46 14.19 -2.55
N LEU A 88 -11.47 14.53 -3.36
CA LEU A 88 -11.53 14.21 -4.80
C LEU A 88 -11.34 15.47 -5.65
N THR A 89 -12.22 16.46 -5.50
CA THR A 89 -12.16 17.76 -6.18
C THR A 89 -11.86 18.91 -5.23
N THR A 90 -11.56 18.60 -3.98
CA THR A 90 -11.06 19.55 -2.98
C THR A 90 -9.79 19.03 -2.33
N GLY A 91 -9.05 19.92 -1.69
CA GLY A 91 -7.97 19.55 -0.80
C GLY A 91 -8.47 18.76 0.43
N VAL A 92 -7.54 18.37 1.28
CA VAL A 92 -7.79 17.62 2.53
C VAL A 92 -7.38 18.44 3.76
N GLY A 93 -7.86 18.03 4.94
CA GLY A 93 -7.54 18.69 6.20
C GLY A 93 -7.93 20.18 6.21
N ALA A 94 -6.99 21.07 6.50
CA ALA A 94 -7.21 22.51 6.51
C ALA A 94 -7.67 23.06 5.16
N ARG A 95 -7.29 22.40 4.05
CA ARG A 95 -7.66 22.78 2.68
C ARG A 95 -8.95 22.11 2.17
N LYS A 96 -9.75 21.50 3.00
CA LYS A 96 -10.97 20.74 2.63
C LYS A 96 -12.01 21.52 1.83
N ARG A 97 -11.97 22.86 1.86
CA ARG A 97 -12.88 23.76 1.12
C ARG A 97 -12.21 24.41 -0.10
N VAL A 98 -10.92 24.13 -0.31
CA VAL A 98 -10.18 24.66 -1.46
C VAL A 98 -10.33 23.70 -2.61
N ARG A 99 -10.85 24.17 -3.73
CA ARG A 99 -11.00 23.37 -4.95
C ARG A 99 -9.63 23.01 -5.51
N VAL A 100 -9.53 21.79 -6.01
CA VAL A 100 -8.39 21.30 -6.79
C VAL A 100 -8.87 21.15 -8.22
N HIS A 101 -8.33 21.94 -9.13
CA HIS A 101 -8.67 21.88 -10.54
C HIS A 101 -8.04 20.68 -11.23
N ALA A 102 -8.64 20.24 -12.34
CA ALA A 102 -8.20 19.01 -13.02
C ALA A 102 -6.76 19.08 -13.52
N ASP A 103 -6.29 20.24 -13.96
CA ASP A 103 -4.92 20.51 -14.40
C ASP A 103 -3.89 20.50 -13.25
N GLU A 104 -4.32 20.73 -12.00
CA GLU A 104 -3.49 20.69 -10.80
C GLU A 104 -3.57 19.35 -10.06
N ALA A 105 -4.53 18.48 -10.39
CA ALA A 105 -4.87 17.30 -9.61
C ALA A 105 -3.70 16.30 -9.51
N GLU A 106 -2.94 16.09 -10.57
CA GLU A 106 -1.81 15.18 -10.58
C GLU A 106 -0.72 15.64 -9.60
N GLU A 107 -0.29 16.89 -9.70
CA GLU A 107 0.74 17.46 -8.83
C GLU A 107 0.26 17.57 -7.38
N PHE A 108 -1.01 17.92 -7.17
CA PHE A 108 -1.62 17.92 -5.85
C PHE A 108 -1.56 16.52 -5.20
N ASN A 109 -1.97 15.48 -5.92
CA ASN A 109 -1.95 14.10 -5.42
C ASN A 109 -0.51 13.62 -5.17
N ARG A 110 0.42 13.93 -6.05
CA ARG A 110 1.83 13.61 -5.86
C ARG A 110 2.39 14.23 -4.58
N ARG A 111 2.14 15.50 -4.34
CA ARG A 111 2.55 16.21 -3.12
C ARG A 111 1.86 15.65 -1.89
N LEU A 112 0.57 15.29 -1.99
CA LEU A 112 -0.17 14.70 -0.89
C LEU A 112 0.49 13.40 -0.43
N ILE A 113 0.82 12.49 -1.35
CA ILE A 113 1.52 11.24 -1.04
C ILE A 113 2.89 11.51 -0.41
N LEU A 114 3.69 12.41 -0.98
CA LEU A 114 5.02 12.72 -0.47
C LEU A 114 4.98 13.32 0.94
N ASN A 115 4.01 14.18 1.22
CA ASN A 115 3.85 14.84 2.52
C ASN A 115 3.35 13.89 3.63
N HIS A 116 2.80 12.73 3.27
CA HIS A 116 2.34 11.71 4.22
C HIS A 116 3.36 10.59 4.46
N ARG A 117 4.57 10.71 3.93
CA ARG A 117 5.67 9.76 4.18
C ARG A 117 6.36 10.09 5.51
N VAL A 118 5.73 9.68 6.61
CA VAL A 118 6.14 10.09 7.97
C VAL A 118 6.70 8.96 8.85
N GLY A 119 6.73 7.73 8.36
CA GLY A 119 7.26 6.59 9.12
C GLY A 119 8.74 6.76 9.46
N GLN A 120 9.11 6.70 10.76
CA GLN A 120 10.46 6.94 11.27
C GLN A 120 11.04 5.79 12.09
N GLY A 121 10.20 4.88 12.58
CA GLY A 121 10.60 3.74 13.40
C GLY A 121 11.28 2.63 12.63
N ASP A 122 11.35 1.46 13.24
CA ASP A 122 11.91 0.25 12.64
C ASP A 122 11.08 -0.21 11.44
N LEU A 123 11.68 -1.05 10.61
CA LEU A 123 10.96 -1.66 9.50
C LEU A 123 9.95 -2.68 10.03
N ALA A 124 8.73 -2.61 9.54
CA ALA A 124 7.73 -3.65 9.76
C ALA A 124 8.22 -4.98 9.15
N SER A 125 7.89 -6.09 9.79
CA SER A 125 8.18 -7.42 9.24
C SER A 125 7.36 -7.66 7.96
N ASP A 126 7.86 -8.53 7.10
CA ASP A 126 7.15 -8.90 5.87
C ASP A 126 5.74 -9.46 6.15
N GLU A 127 5.57 -10.19 7.24
CA GLU A 127 4.28 -10.67 7.72
C GLU A 127 3.29 -9.52 7.94
N VAL A 128 3.71 -8.49 8.65
CA VAL A 128 2.87 -7.30 8.92
C VAL A 128 2.55 -6.57 7.62
N VAL A 129 3.54 -6.40 6.74
CA VAL A 129 3.34 -5.74 5.45
C VAL A 129 2.37 -6.54 4.58
N ARG A 130 2.54 -7.87 4.48
CA ARG A 130 1.64 -8.74 3.72
C ARG A 130 0.21 -8.70 4.25
N GLY A 131 0.04 -8.82 5.56
CA GLY A 131 -1.29 -8.72 6.20
C GLY A 131 -1.96 -7.37 5.96
N THR A 132 -1.19 -6.28 6.00
CA THR A 132 -1.68 -4.92 5.72
C THR A 132 -2.11 -4.77 4.26
N LEU A 133 -1.31 -5.23 3.30
CA LEU A 133 -1.65 -5.19 1.87
C LEU A 133 -2.87 -6.05 1.56
N LEU A 134 -2.98 -7.25 2.15
CA LEU A 134 -4.15 -8.11 1.99
C LEU A 134 -5.42 -7.42 2.50
N ARG A 135 -5.34 -6.82 3.70
CA ARG A 135 -6.48 -6.10 4.29
C ARG A 135 -6.88 -4.89 3.44
N LEU A 136 -5.87 -4.19 2.86
CA LEU A 136 -6.09 -3.08 1.95
C LEU A 136 -6.80 -3.53 0.67
N ALA A 137 -6.30 -4.59 0.02
CA ALA A 137 -6.89 -5.16 -1.18
C ALA A 137 -8.35 -5.61 -0.93
N ASN A 138 -8.61 -6.28 0.20
CA ASN A 138 -9.98 -6.65 0.59
C ASN A 138 -10.88 -5.43 0.84
N GLY A 139 -10.30 -4.34 1.37
CA GLY A 139 -11.00 -3.06 1.52
C GLY A 139 -11.42 -2.46 0.16
N PHE A 140 -10.57 -2.56 -0.85
CA PHE A 140 -10.90 -2.14 -2.22
C PHE A 140 -11.97 -3.03 -2.85
N ALA A 141 -11.88 -4.35 -2.64
CA ALA A 141 -12.84 -5.34 -3.12
C ALA A 141 -14.29 -5.09 -2.64
N LYS A 142 -14.48 -4.35 -1.54
CA LYS A 142 -15.83 -3.89 -1.11
C LYS A 142 -16.51 -3.01 -2.15
N GLY A 143 -15.74 -2.37 -3.04
CA GLY A 143 -16.26 -1.48 -4.05
C GLY A 143 -16.84 -0.17 -3.52
N MET A 144 -16.41 0.32 -2.35
CA MET A 144 -16.94 1.54 -1.72
C MET A 144 -16.00 2.74 -1.78
N SER A 145 -14.75 2.53 -2.20
CA SER A 145 -13.72 3.58 -2.19
C SER A 145 -13.59 4.36 -3.49
N GLY A 146 -14.26 3.93 -4.56
CA GLY A 146 -14.18 4.58 -5.88
C GLY A 146 -12.80 4.49 -6.56
N VAL A 147 -11.89 3.67 -6.04
CA VAL A 147 -10.61 3.40 -6.69
C VAL A 147 -10.80 2.52 -7.93
N ARG A 148 -9.89 2.64 -8.87
CA ARG A 148 -9.89 1.79 -10.05
C ARG A 148 -9.50 0.35 -9.70
N PRO A 149 -10.08 -0.68 -10.35
CA PRO A 149 -9.72 -2.09 -10.12
C PRO A 149 -8.22 -2.36 -10.24
N GLU A 150 -7.53 -1.70 -11.17
CA GLU A 150 -6.09 -1.87 -11.41
C GLU A 150 -5.24 -1.56 -10.16
N LEU A 151 -5.74 -0.72 -9.24
CA LEU A 151 -5.05 -0.47 -7.97
C LEU A 151 -5.11 -1.70 -7.05
N ALA A 152 -6.25 -2.38 -6.98
CA ALA A 152 -6.38 -3.61 -6.21
C ALA A 152 -5.52 -4.73 -6.81
N GLU A 153 -5.53 -4.87 -8.14
CA GLU A 153 -4.69 -5.82 -8.87
C GLU A 153 -3.20 -5.58 -8.65
N LEU A 154 -2.77 -4.30 -8.64
CA LEU A 154 -1.38 -3.94 -8.32
C LEU A 154 -0.97 -4.40 -6.92
N VAL A 155 -1.84 -4.19 -5.92
CA VAL A 155 -1.59 -4.63 -4.54
C VAL A 155 -1.55 -6.16 -4.45
N ILE A 156 -2.45 -6.85 -5.12
CA ILE A 156 -2.50 -8.32 -5.18
C ILE A 156 -1.25 -8.88 -5.88
N ARG A 157 -0.83 -8.29 -6.99
CA ARG A 157 0.41 -8.67 -7.67
C ARG A 157 1.63 -8.50 -6.78
N ALA A 158 1.71 -7.40 -6.01
CA ALA A 158 2.80 -7.21 -5.04
C ALA A 158 2.78 -8.28 -3.93
N LEU A 159 1.61 -8.76 -3.52
CA LEU A 159 1.47 -9.87 -2.57
C LEU A 159 1.93 -11.21 -3.15
N ASN A 160 1.58 -11.50 -4.41
CA ASN A 160 1.84 -12.79 -5.04
C ASN A 160 3.27 -12.92 -5.57
N GLU A 161 3.81 -11.86 -6.15
CA GLU A 161 5.07 -11.88 -6.90
C GLU A 161 6.19 -11.11 -6.20
N GLY A 162 5.85 -10.20 -5.26
CA GLY A 162 6.81 -9.23 -4.68
C GLY A 162 7.27 -8.18 -5.71
N PRO A 163 8.18 -7.29 -5.37
CA PRO A 163 8.72 -7.05 -4.03
C PRO A 163 7.72 -6.36 -3.09
N LEU A 164 7.81 -6.69 -1.81
CA LEU A 164 7.03 -6.01 -0.79
C LEU A 164 7.59 -4.59 -0.51
N PRO A 165 6.73 -3.59 -0.27
CA PRO A 165 7.20 -2.28 0.13
C PRO A 165 7.86 -2.33 1.51
N ARG A 166 8.94 -1.58 1.68
CA ARG A 166 9.58 -1.41 2.98
C ARG A 166 8.88 -0.33 3.78
N VAL A 167 8.02 -0.74 4.70
CA VAL A 167 7.21 0.16 5.54
C VAL A 167 7.88 0.34 6.89
N ARG A 168 8.01 1.60 7.33
CA ARG A 168 8.46 1.90 8.68
C ARG A 168 7.28 2.02 9.62
N THR A 169 7.46 1.50 10.83
CA THR A 169 6.52 1.71 11.93
C THR A 169 6.69 3.12 12.52
N LEU A 170 5.72 3.56 13.29
CA LEU A 170 5.79 4.84 14.03
C LEU A 170 6.67 4.70 15.25
#